data_99922fa902e5b5e5aa407a20046f4d15
#
_entry.id   99922fa902e5b5e5aa407a20046f4d15
#
_cell.length_a   1.000
_cell.length_b   1.000
_cell.length_c   1.000
_cell.angle_alpha   90.00
_cell.angle_beta   90.00
_cell.angle_gamma   90.00
#
_symmetry.space_group_name_H-M   'P 1'
#
loop_
_entity.id
_entity.type
_entity.pdbx_description
1 polymer ?
#
loop_
_entity_poly.entity_id
_entity_poly.type
_entity_poly.pdbx_seq_one_letter_code
_entity_poly.pdbx_strand_id
1 'polypeptide(L)'
;MKTKTINRLRHWASASVLYCIVAVSAFELPQGVTSREYNEAGVEINNTLHELANNLRENNGDWSTALHPHFAGWQPGERPQTKADPYGLHIGEWRPSSLMFKTPGTTIGWLKKWRSKYSHVDSWVFKLYEIHAMNRSRMVEADFRFEIHGRTLSGEKVNERGTFRARFAAAQGRQLIVWVELLDARLVAGSGTVFKENASKAGIHYYGESDKRLLPPNDLKFQTSRHAIGGVSAGDINGDGWDDLVFCGGGTVELYVNQQDGSFRKATQEWGLGTLRYATATLFADFDNDGDSDLYIGVFFGRNRLFRNEGDALVEVTDDSGLANDDMTSCLCAFDANGDGLLDLYVGRFLDSRQEVPRMIHYTRNGKPNRLYLGQGGMKFRDISKESGADDSGLTLGIAAGDYDKDGDQDLYLANDFGRNVLLRNQGNGKFMDVAKQTGTLAISGGMSAAMGDYDNDGNLDLYVSSIRSNQRWFSQDLNVRGYIMHIVQSKRRAALQETFLDLQEHLGDDWAQVGQRELAGNYLLRNLGNGRFADQSEVSGTRLNGWYWGSGFLDLDNDGWLDIYAVNGWISGKRLHDL
;
A
#
# COMPACT_ATOMS: atom_id res chain seq x y z
N MET A 1 24.48 12.20 -45.04
CA MET A 1 23.78 12.95 -43.97
C MET A 1 23.28 12.07 -42.80
N LYS A 2 23.16 10.77 -42.92
CA LYS A 2 22.65 9.86 -41.84
C LYS A 2 23.70 9.46 -40.77
N THR A 3 24.98 9.55 -41.07
CA THR A 3 26.07 9.08 -40.16
C THR A 3 26.47 10.12 -39.11
N LYS A 4 26.24 11.40 -39.32
CA LYS A 4 26.57 12.46 -38.35
C LYS A 4 25.53 12.58 -37.22
N THR A 5 24.28 12.19 -37.46
CA THR A 5 23.21 12.24 -36.45
C THR A 5 23.36 11.12 -35.45
N ILE A 6 23.79 9.92 -35.86
CA ILE A 6 24.01 8.77 -34.98
C ILE A 6 25.17 9.00 -34.00
N ASN A 7 26.21 9.70 -34.44
CA ASN A 7 27.37 10.02 -33.57
C ASN A 7 27.05 11.12 -32.53
N ARG A 8 26.12 12.04 -32.83
CA ARG A 8 25.67 13.02 -31.84
C ARG A 8 24.79 12.34 -30.75
N LEU A 9 23.91 11.41 -31.11
CA LEU A 9 23.13 10.65 -30.16
C LEU A 9 24.00 9.74 -29.28
N ARG A 10 25.09 9.18 -29.82
CA ARG A 10 26.04 8.39 -29.01
C ARG A 10 26.79 9.23 -27.98
N HIS A 11 27.12 10.48 -28.29
CA HIS A 11 27.80 11.38 -27.35
C HIS A 11 26.85 11.93 -26.29
N TRP A 12 25.59 12.18 -26.63
CA TRP A 12 24.57 12.58 -25.64
C TRP A 12 24.20 11.44 -24.69
N ALA A 13 24.05 10.21 -25.19
CA ALA A 13 23.81 9.06 -24.34
C ALA A 13 24.97 8.76 -23.37
N SER A 14 26.22 8.97 -23.81
CA SER A 14 27.39 8.82 -22.93
C SER A 14 27.55 9.98 -21.94
N ALA A 15 27.19 11.22 -22.32
CA ALA A 15 27.24 12.37 -21.44
C ALA A 15 26.10 12.30 -20.37
N SER A 16 24.89 11.90 -20.76
CA SER A 16 23.78 11.71 -19.82
C SER A 16 24.05 10.57 -18.82
N VAL A 17 24.67 9.47 -19.28
CA VAL A 17 25.10 8.37 -18.39
C VAL A 17 26.24 8.81 -17.47
N LEU A 18 27.15 9.66 -17.95
CA LEU A 18 28.24 10.23 -17.13
C LEU A 18 27.69 11.24 -16.11
N TYR A 19 26.70 12.07 -16.49
CA TYR A 19 26.04 13.01 -15.59
C TYR A 19 25.21 12.28 -14.53
N CYS A 20 24.52 11.19 -14.91
CA CYS A 20 23.85 10.31 -13.95
C CYS A 20 24.82 9.62 -12.98
N ILE A 21 26.03 9.28 -13.41
CA ILE A 21 27.06 8.70 -12.53
C ILE A 21 27.56 9.75 -11.52
N VAL A 22 27.55 11.04 -11.87
CA VAL A 22 27.96 12.13 -10.98
C VAL A 22 26.82 12.56 -10.03
N ALA A 23 25.55 12.53 -10.48
CA ALA A 23 24.39 12.88 -9.65
C ALA A 23 24.03 11.80 -8.61
N VAL A 24 24.43 10.54 -8.82
CA VAL A 24 24.30 9.42 -7.85
C VAL A 24 25.26 9.57 -6.65
N SER A 25 26.19 10.52 -6.68
CA SER A 25 27.08 10.80 -5.55
C SER A 25 26.42 11.57 -4.38
N ALA A 26 25.12 11.90 -4.44
CA ALA A 26 24.45 12.68 -3.41
C ALA A 26 24.02 11.86 -2.15
N PHE A 27 24.17 10.54 -2.15
CA PHE A 27 24.22 9.76 -0.90
C PHE A 27 25.68 9.50 -0.55
N GLU A 28 26.31 10.48 0.05
CA GLU A 28 27.66 10.31 0.59
C GLU A 28 27.59 9.32 1.75
N LEU A 29 28.06 8.10 1.48
CA LEU A 29 28.50 7.24 2.58
C LEU A 29 29.47 8.08 3.44
N PRO A 30 29.41 7.99 4.77
CA PRO A 30 30.34 8.71 5.63
C PRO A 30 31.76 8.48 5.18
N GLN A 31 32.61 9.53 5.13
CA GLN A 31 33.96 9.46 4.58
C GLN A 31 34.72 8.24 5.13
N GLY A 32 35.09 7.33 4.22
CA GLY A 32 35.88 6.14 4.53
C GLY A 32 35.08 4.93 5.00
N VAL A 33 33.75 4.93 4.84
CA VAL A 33 32.87 3.77 5.06
C VAL A 33 32.45 3.20 3.72
N THR A 34 32.58 1.89 3.55
CA THR A 34 32.13 1.19 2.34
C THR A 34 30.65 0.82 2.45
N SER A 35 29.95 0.64 1.31
CA SER A 35 28.55 0.18 1.28
C SER A 35 28.39 -1.17 2.01
N ARG A 36 29.41 -2.02 1.95
CA ARG A 36 29.42 -3.32 2.63
C ARG A 36 29.41 -3.14 4.15
N GLU A 37 30.32 -2.32 4.70
CA GLU A 37 30.40 -2.05 6.13
C GLU A 37 29.12 -1.42 6.67
N TYR A 38 28.50 -0.53 5.90
CA TYR A 38 27.23 0.08 6.25
C TYR A 38 26.10 -0.96 6.33
N ASN A 39 26.01 -1.86 5.34
CA ASN A 39 25.01 -2.94 5.32
C ASN A 39 25.23 -3.94 6.44
N GLU A 40 26.48 -4.36 6.69
CA GLU A 40 26.83 -5.25 7.78
C GLU A 40 26.41 -4.65 9.13
N ALA A 41 26.67 -3.37 9.35
CA ALA A 41 26.25 -2.67 10.57
C ALA A 41 24.71 -2.65 10.73
N GLY A 42 23.96 -2.40 9.67
CA GLY A 42 22.50 -2.44 9.67
C GLY A 42 21.94 -3.81 10.05
N VAL A 43 22.50 -4.89 9.50
CA VAL A 43 22.14 -6.27 9.85
C VAL A 43 22.44 -6.58 11.32
N GLU A 44 23.64 -6.21 11.80
CA GLU A 44 24.04 -6.43 13.19
C GLU A 44 23.15 -5.67 14.18
N ILE A 45 22.76 -4.41 13.86
CA ILE A 45 21.83 -3.63 14.67
C ILE A 45 20.45 -4.31 14.72
N ASN A 46 19.90 -4.72 13.57
CA ASN A 46 18.61 -5.40 13.55
C ASN A 46 18.62 -6.68 14.39
N ASN A 47 19.69 -7.47 14.30
CA ASN A 47 19.84 -8.69 15.11
C ASN A 47 19.85 -8.38 16.61
N THR A 48 20.57 -7.34 17.03
CA THR A 48 20.61 -6.89 18.43
C THR A 48 19.23 -6.43 18.92
N LEU A 49 18.53 -5.63 18.11
CA LEU A 49 17.19 -5.13 18.43
C LEU A 49 16.16 -6.28 18.47
N HIS A 50 16.27 -7.22 17.57
CA HIS A 50 15.38 -8.39 17.51
C HIS A 50 15.56 -9.32 18.73
N GLU A 51 16.80 -9.57 19.13
CA GLU A 51 17.10 -10.35 20.34
C GLU A 51 16.53 -9.66 21.58
N LEU A 52 16.73 -8.35 21.74
CA LEU A 52 16.18 -7.58 22.85
C LEU A 52 14.64 -7.65 22.87
N ALA A 53 14.00 -7.49 21.72
CA ALA A 53 12.54 -7.54 21.58
C ALA A 53 11.98 -8.92 21.98
N ASN A 54 12.60 -10.01 21.50
CA ASN A 54 12.18 -11.36 21.85
C ASN A 54 12.33 -11.63 23.36
N ASN A 55 13.46 -11.24 23.94
CA ASN A 55 13.69 -11.39 25.38
C ASN A 55 12.67 -10.60 26.22
N LEU A 56 12.27 -9.41 25.77
CA LEU A 56 11.20 -8.62 26.40
C LEU A 56 9.83 -9.27 26.22
N ARG A 57 9.50 -9.76 25.05
CA ARG A 57 8.23 -10.44 24.78
C ARG A 57 8.07 -11.66 25.68
N GLU A 58 9.05 -12.52 25.72
CA GLU A 58 9.03 -13.77 26.48
C GLU A 58 9.29 -13.58 27.97
N ASN A 59 9.66 -12.39 28.38
CA ASN A 59 10.03 -12.04 29.76
C ASN A 59 11.15 -12.93 30.33
N ASN A 60 12.08 -13.31 29.48
CA ASN A 60 13.21 -14.19 29.79
C ASN A 60 14.54 -13.60 29.24
N GLY A 61 15.64 -14.25 29.54
CA GLY A 61 16.95 -13.93 29.02
C GLY A 61 17.66 -12.77 29.72
N ASP A 62 18.89 -12.56 29.29
CA ASP A 62 19.76 -11.47 29.78
C ASP A 62 19.67 -10.26 28.84
N TRP A 63 18.90 -9.27 29.24
CA TRP A 63 18.70 -8.06 28.44
C TRP A 63 19.95 -7.17 28.37
N SER A 64 20.98 -7.46 29.18
CA SER A 64 22.25 -6.74 29.13
C SER A 64 23.07 -7.07 27.89
N THR A 65 22.78 -8.18 27.23
CA THR A 65 23.49 -8.63 26.01
C THR A 65 23.32 -7.66 24.83
N ALA A 66 22.29 -6.84 24.83
CA ALA A 66 22.07 -5.79 23.83
C ALA A 66 22.85 -4.48 24.13
N LEU A 67 23.38 -4.33 25.33
CA LEU A 67 24.03 -3.10 25.77
C LEU A 67 25.56 -3.19 25.61
N HIS A 68 26.15 -2.11 25.10
CA HIS A 68 27.62 -2.02 24.95
C HIS A 68 28.34 -1.96 26.31
N PRO A 69 29.55 -2.53 26.46
CA PRO A 69 30.33 -2.40 27.67
C PRO A 69 30.56 -0.95 28.15
N HIS A 70 30.67 0.00 27.21
CA HIS A 70 30.75 1.44 27.47
C HIS A 70 29.38 2.13 27.30
N PHE A 71 28.32 1.52 27.82
CA PHE A 71 26.98 2.09 27.78
C PHE A 71 26.92 3.46 28.42
N ALA A 72 26.43 4.48 27.69
CA ALA A 72 26.43 5.88 28.11
C ALA A 72 25.08 6.34 28.67
N GLY A 73 23.96 5.71 28.25
CA GLY A 73 22.68 6.02 28.84
C GLY A 73 21.46 5.64 28.02
N TRP A 74 20.33 5.56 28.70
CA TRP A 74 19.01 5.39 28.14
C TRP A 74 18.09 6.48 28.70
N GLN A 75 17.54 7.32 27.80
CA GLN A 75 16.57 8.35 28.15
C GLN A 75 15.17 7.86 27.75
N PRO A 76 14.41 7.33 28.71
CA PRO A 76 13.05 6.88 28.43
C PRO A 76 12.12 8.07 28.34
N GLY A 77 11.00 7.90 27.67
CA GLY A 77 9.87 8.81 27.80
C GLY A 77 9.12 8.61 29.12
N GLU A 78 8.36 9.60 29.51
CA GLU A 78 7.35 9.48 30.54
C GLU A 78 6.09 8.88 29.95
N ARG A 79 5.71 7.71 30.46
CA ARG A 79 4.49 7.04 29.99
C ARG A 79 3.28 7.92 30.28
N PRO A 80 2.35 8.14 29.29
CA PRO A 80 1.25 9.07 29.43
C PRO A 80 0.24 8.62 30.49
N GLN A 81 -0.42 9.60 31.08
CA GLN A 81 -1.76 9.38 31.60
C GLN A 81 -2.70 9.32 30.41
N THR A 82 -3.38 8.19 30.25
CA THR A 82 -4.33 8.00 29.16
C THR A 82 -5.62 8.77 29.42
N LYS A 83 -6.22 9.30 28.35
CA LYS A 83 -7.58 9.82 28.36
C LYS A 83 -8.48 8.83 27.64
N ALA A 84 -9.67 8.60 28.17
CA ALA A 84 -10.67 7.83 27.46
C ALA A 84 -11.23 8.64 26.28
N ASP A 85 -11.37 8.00 25.16
CA ASP A 85 -12.10 8.52 24.01
C ASP A 85 -13.59 8.12 24.09
N PRO A 86 -14.46 8.62 23.19
CA PRO A 86 -15.88 8.25 23.16
C PRO A 86 -16.15 6.75 22.98
N TYR A 87 -15.18 5.98 22.46
CA TYR A 87 -15.31 4.52 22.24
C TYR A 87 -14.80 3.67 23.40
N GLY A 88 -14.41 4.32 24.50
CA GLY A 88 -13.81 3.64 25.65
C GLY A 88 -12.37 3.17 25.42
N LEU A 89 -11.69 3.72 24.42
CA LEU A 89 -10.26 3.56 24.23
C LEU A 89 -9.52 4.55 25.15
N HIS A 90 -8.46 4.09 25.74
CA HIS A 90 -7.55 4.91 26.55
C HIS A 90 -6.36 5.30 25.67
N ILE A 91 -6.30 6.55 25.24
CA ILE A 91 -5.25 7.07 24.36
C ILE A 91 -4.31 7.96 25.16
N GLY A 92 -3.00 7.82 24.92
CA GLY A 92 -2.00 8.67 25.52
C GLY A 92 -0.72 8.76 24.70
N GLU A 93 -0.08 9.92 24.73
CA GLU A 93 1.21 10.17 24.10
C GLU A 93 2.28 10.22 25.16
N TRP A 94 3.42 9.61 24.90
CA TRP A 94 4.58 9.69 25.76
C TRP A 94 5.22 11.07 25.64
N ARG A 95 5.76 11.55 26.76
CA ARG A 95 6.51 12.79 26.78
C ARG A 95 8.00 12.50 26.92
N PRO A 96 8.88 13.29 26.27
CA PRO A 96 10.29 13.21 26.52
C PRO A 96 10.56 13.41 28.02
N SER A 97 11.42 12.55 28.61
CA SER A 97 11.81 12.63 30.00
C SER A 97 13.20 13.27 30.13
N SER A 98 13.40 14.05 31.15
CA SER A 98 14.75 14.52 31.51
C SER A 98 15.60 13.45 32.23
N LEU A 99 14.97 12.33 32.62
CA LEU A 99 15.67 11.23 33.30
C LEU A 99 16.54 10.46 32.31
N MET A 100 17.77 10.19 32.71
CA MET A 100 18.69 9.34 31.95
C MET A 100 19.23 8.22 32.85
N PHE A 101 19.03 6.98 32.42
CA PHE A 101 19.61 5.81 33.12
C PHE A 101 21.02 5.58 32.58
N LYS A 102 22.02 5.93 33.37
CA LYS A 102 23.44 5.93 32.96
C LYS A 102 24.15 4.57 33.12
N THR A 103 23.49 3.57 33.65
CA THR A 103 24.08 2.24 33.83
C THR A 103 23.23 1.15 33.22
N PRO A 104 23.83 0.04 32.77
CA PRO A 104 23.05 -1.11 32.28
C PRO A 104 22.00 -1.58 33.30
N GLY A 105 22.35 -1.66 34.57
CA GLY A 105 21.45 -2.13 35.63
C GLY A 105 20.20 -1.26 35.81
N THR A 106 20.33 0.08 35.78
CA THR A 106 19.18 0.99 35.88
C THR A 106 18.32 0.94 34.62
N THR A 107 18.93 0.78 33.46
CA THR A 107 18.22 0.60 32.18
C THR A 107 17.44 -0.71 32.16
N ILE A 108 18.04 -1.82 32.53
CA ILE A 108 17.38 -3.12 32.63
C ILE A 108 16.23 -3.07 33.64
N GLY A 109 16.43 -2.39 34.80
CA GLY A 109 15.37 -2.17 35.76
C GLY A 109 14.15 -1.44 35.17
N TRP A 110 14.40 -0.43 34.33
CA TRP A 110 13.34 0.29 33.63
C TRP A 110 12.65 -0.60 32.56
N LEU A 111 13.40 -1.33 31.76
CA LEU A 111 12.84 -2.26 30.78
C LEU A 111 11.96 -3.33 31.45
N LYS A 112 12.39 -3.88 32.59
CA LYS A 112 11.58 -4.79 33.41
C LYS A 112 10.29 -4.14 33.90
N LYS A 113 10.37 -2.90 34.38
CA LYS A 113 9.18 -2.13 34.79
C LYS A 113 8.26 -1.84 33.60
N TRP A 114 8.80 -1.57 32.43
CA TRP A 114 8.00 -1.40 31.22
C TRP A 114 7.28 -2.70 30.86
N ARG A 115 8.01 -3.82 30.77
CA ARG A 115 7.45 -5.14 30.51
C ARG A 115 6.39 -5.58 31.54
N SER A 116 6.59 -5.28 32.81
CA SER A 116 5.67 -5.68 33.90
C SER A 116 4.30 -5.02 33.83
N LYS A 117 4.10 -4.07 32.94
CA LYS A 117 2.80 -3.42 32.72
C LYS A 117 1.85 -4.26 31.88
N TYR A 118 2.35 -5.33 31.29
CA TYR A 118 1.59 -6.25 30.45
C TYR A 118 1.45 -7.60 31.11
N SER A 119 0.20 -8.07 31.20
CA SER A 119 -0.11 -9.45 31.63
C SER A 119 0.26 -10.45 30.54
N HIS A 120 0.09 -10.05 29.28
CA HIS A 120 0.45 -10.84 28.11
C HIS A 120 0.98 -9.92 27.00
N VAL A 121 1.95 -10.41 26.23
CA VAL A 121 2.51 -9.74 25.07
C VAL A 121 2.43 -10.68 23.86
N ASP A 122 1.59 -10.31 22.90
CA ASP A 122 1.41 -11.05 21.66
C ASP A 122 2.62 -10.81 20.73
N SER A 123 3.02 -9.56 20.60
CA SER A 123 4.22 -9.17 19.84
C SER A 123 4.94 -8.00 20.53
N TRP A 124 6.26 -8.03 20.46
CA TRP A 124 7.14 -6.92 20.81
C TRP A 124 8.21 -6.83 19.73
N VAL A 125 8.24 -5.73 19.01
CA VAL A 125 9.14 -5.54 17.87
C VAL A 125 9.98 -4.29 18.11
N PHE A 126 11.28 -4.40 17.89
CA PHE A 126 12.17 -3.28 17.63
C PHE A 126 12.68 -3.42 16.21
N LYS A 127 12.60 -2.35 15.42
CA LYS A 127 12.99 -2.36 14.02
C LYS A 127 13.85 -1.13 13.70
N LEU A 128 15.05 -1.34 13.18
CA LEU A 128 15.87 -0.28 12.64
C LEU A 128 15.08 0.47 11.58
N TYR A 129 14.99 1.79 11.74
CA TYR A 129 14.21 2.62 10.83
C TYR A 129 15.13 3.44 9.93
N GLU A 130 16.13 4.14 10.52
CA GLU A 130 17.02 5.02 9.79
C GLU A 130 18.42 5.07 10.41
N ILE A 131 19.47 4.98 9.58
CA ILE A 131 20.84 5.26 10.00
C ILE A 131 21.19 6.68 9.54
N HIS A 132 21.45 7.57 10.49
CA HIS A 132 21.79 8.96 10.22
C HIS A 132 23.28 9.16 9.95
N ALA A 133 24.12 8.44 10.70
CA ALA A 133 25.56 8.56 10.61
C ALA A 133 26.27 7.25 10.98
N MET A 134 27.42 7.04 10.37
CA MET A 134 28.37 5.98 10.75
C MET A 134 29.79 6.53 10.61
N ASN A 135 30.65 6.30 11.59
CA ASN A 135 32.04 6.71 11.54
C ASN A 135 32.97 5.51 11.25
N ARG A 136 34.27 5.78 11.04
CA ARG A 136 35.30 4.76 10.77
C ARG A 136 35.46 3.74 11.91
N SER A 137 35.09 4.09 13.14
CA SER A 137 35.11 3.18 14.28
C SER A 137 33.85 2.31 14.35
N ARG A 138 33.02 2.33 13.30
CA ARG A 138 31.72 1.64 13.22
C ARG A 138 30.74 2.04 14.35
N MET A 139 30.88 3.28 14.87
CA MET A 139 29.81 3.87 15.68
C MET A 139 28.72 4.36 14.76
N VAL A 140 27.49 3.95 15.00
CA VAL A 140 26.33 4.22 14.17
C VAL A 140 25.33 5.01 15.00
N GLU A 141 24.80 6.12 14.43
CA GLU A 141 23.63 6.81 14.97
C GLU A 141 22.43 6.49 14.08
N ALA A 142 21.37 5.98 14.70
CA ALA A 142 20.21 5.46 13.99
C ALA A 142 18.93 5.62 14.80
N ASP A 143 17.80 5.72 14.11
CA ASP A 143 16.48 5.61 14.70
C ASP A 143 15.97 4.18 14.58
N PHE A 144 15.30 3.70 15.63
CA PHE A 144 14.56 2.44 15.58
C PHE A 144 13.16 2.62 16.17
N ARG A 145 12.22 1.91 15.59
CA ARG A 145 10.84 1.91 16.06
C ARG A 145 10.58 0.74 16.98
N PHE A 146 9.64 0.94 17.89
CA PHE A 146 9.08 -0.15 18.66
C PHE A 146 7.58 -0.24 18.44
N GLU A 147 7.07 -1.46 18.54
CA GLU A 147 5.65 -1.75 18.53
C GLU A 147 5.36 -2.93 19.45
N ILE A 148 4.35 -2.75 20.32
CA ILE A 148 3.95 -3.73 21.32
C ILE A 148 2.46 -3.97 21.17
N HIS A 149 2.09 -5.22 20.97
CA HIS A 149 0.71 -5.68 21.06
C HIS A 149 0.58 -6.65 22.22
N GLY A 150 -0.47 -6.51 23.01
CA GLY A 150 -0.66 -7.38 24.17
C GLY A 150 -1.87 -7.00 24.99
N ARG A 151 -1.79 -7.34 26.29
CA ARG A 151 -2.82 -6.98 27.27
C ARG A 151 -2.19 -6.31 28.47
N THR A 152 -2.86 -5.29 29.00
CA THR A 152 -2.52 -4.67 30.28
C THR A 152 -2.78 -5.63 31.43
N LEU A 153 -2.39 -5.25 32.65
CA LEU A 153 -2.72 -5.99 33.86
C LEU A 153 -4.23 -6.02 34.16
N SER A 154 -4.98 -5.02 33.68
CA SER A 154 -6.45 -4.97 33.75
C SER A 154 -7.14 -5.83 32.68
N GLY A 155 -6.38 -6.47 31.76
CA GLY A 155 -6.89 -7.31 30.69
C GLY A 155 -7.24 -6.57 29.41
N GLU A 156 -7.11 -5.25 29.36
CA GLU A 156 -7.35 -4.44 28.16
C GLU A 156 -6.34 -4.76 27.07
N LYS A 157 -6.80 -4.85 25.83
CA LYS A 157 -5.91 -4.91 24.68
C LYS A 157 -5.10 -3.61 24.58
N VAL A 158 -3.84 -3.70 24.24
CA VAL A 158 -2.95 -2.56 24.12
C VAL A 158 -2.13 -2.63 22.86
N ASN A 159 -2.04 -1.48 22.19
CA ASN A 159 -1.05 -1.18 21.17
C ASN A 159 -0.22 -0.01 21.67
N GLU A 160 1.10 -0.19 21.76
CA GLU A 160 2.02 0.85 22.14
C GLU A 160 3.13 0.90 21.10
N ARG A 161 3.37 2.06 20.50
CA ARG A 161 4.36 2.24 19.44
C ARG A 161 5.07 3.58 19.56
N GLY A 162 6.30 3.64 19.05
CA GLY A 162 7.07 4.88 19.03
C GLY A 162 8.42 4.72 18.37
N THR A 163 9.21 5.79 18.45
CA THR A 163 10.53 5.89 17.84
C THR A 163 11.57 6.25 18.88
N PHE A 164 12.68 5.53 18.87
CA PHE A 164 13.89 5.85 19.61
C PHE A 164 15.01 6.26 18.66
N ARG A 165 15.80 7.24 19.06
CA ARG A 165 17.13 7.50 18.49
C ARG A 165 18.18 6.81 19.33
N ALA A 166 19.14 6.15 18.70
CA ALA A 166 20.17 5.41 19.39
C ALA A 166 21.54 5.56 18.75
N ARG A 167 22.57 5.34 19.58
CA ARG A 167 23.95 5.13 19.13
C ARG A 167 24.35 3.70 19.40
N PHE A 168 24.92 3.09 18.39
CA PHE A 168 25.43 1.73 18.43
C PHE A 168 26.94 1.74 18.20
N ALA A 169 27.64 0.82 18.82
CA ALA A 169 29.06 0.62 18.58
C ALA A 169 29.41 -0.87 18.51
N ALA A 170 30.44 -1.18 17.75
CA ALA A 170 30.89 -2.55 17.55
C ALA A 170 31.56 -3.09 18.83
N ALA A 171 31.04 -4.20 19.34
CA ALA A 171 31.64 -4.98 20.41
C ALA A 171 31.22 -6.44 20.27
N GLN A 172 32.12 -7.37 20.62
CA GLN A 172 31.84 -8.81 20.60
C GLN A 172 31.34 -9.33 19.23
N GLY A 173 31.80 -8.71 18.13
CA GLY A 173 31.41 -9.11 16.76
C GLY A 173 30.03 -8.63 16.32
N ARG A 174 29.40 -7.69 17.03
CA ARG A 174 28.08 -7.16 16.71
C ARG A 174 27.93 -5.70 17.11
N GLN A 175 26.92 -5.02 16.62
CA GLN A 175 26.57 -3.65 17.02
C GLN A 175 25.70 -3.67 18.28
N LEU A 176 26.19 -3.07 19.37
CA LEU A 176 25.51 -3.00 20.65
C LEU A 176 25.11 -1.55 21.00
N ILE A 177 24.05 -1.40 21.77
CA ILE A 177 23.48 -0.11 22.15
C ILE A 177 24.41 0.62 23.12
N VAL A 178 24.83 1.84 22.75
CA VAL A 178 25.64 2.73 23.60
C VAL A 178 24.75 3.76 24.29
N TRP A 179 23.76 4.28 23.60
CA TRP A 179 22.89 5.34 24.06
C TRP A 179 21.55 5.33 23.34
N VAL A 180 20.48 5.71 24.03
CA VAL A 180 19.11 5.75 23.48
C VAL A 180 18.33 6.91 24.07
N GLU A 181 17.53 7.58 23.24
CA GLU A 181 16.49 8.53 23.67
C GLU A 181 15.17 8.24 22.97
N LEU A 182 14.06 8.50 23.65
CA LEU A 182 12.72 8.44 23.06
C LEU A 182 12.46 9.74 22.31
N LEU A 183 12.06 9.62 21.03
CA LEU A 183 11.63 10.76 20.21
C LEU A 183 10.12 10.99 20.35
N ASP A 184 9.34 9.93 20.14
CA ASP A 184 7.89 9.93 20.21
C ASP A 184 7.37 8.56 20.63
N ALA A 185 6.20 8.52 21.26
CA ALA A 185 5.44 7.28 21.39
C ALA A 185 3.96 7.55 21.70
N ARG A 186 3.13 6.62 21.28
CA ARG A 186 1.68 6.61 21.50
C ARG A 186 1.26 5.27 22.09
N LEU A 187 0.33 5.34 23.03
CA LEU A 187 -0.31 4.17 23.62
C LEU A 187 -1.81 4.25 23.35
N VAL A 188 -2.39 3.14 22.91
CA VAL A 188 -3.83 2.94 22.80
C VAL A 188 -4.17 1.66 23.57
N ALA A 189 -5.10 1.74 24.52
CA ALA A 189 -5.56 0.59 25.29
C ALA A 189 -7.08 0.62 25.40
N GLY A 190 -7.73 -0.56 25.42
CA GLY A 190 -9.17 -0.66 25.58
C GLY A 190 -9.66 -2.07 25.83
N SER A 191 -10.77 -2.19 26.52
CA SER A 191 -11.43 -3.47 26.79
C SER A 191 -12.35 -3.92 25.67
N GLY A 192 -12.78 -2.98 24.82
CA GLY A 192 -13.68 -3.20 23.70
C GLY A 192 -12.97 -3.70 22.44
N THR A 193 -13.68 -4.48 21.64
CA THR A 193 -13.41 -4.62 20.21
C THR A 193 -14.39 -3.70 19.51
N VAL A 194 -13.89 -2.70 18.80
CA VAL A 194 -14.72 -1.79 17.98
C VAL A 194 -15.44 -2.62 16.90
N PHE A 195 -14.75 -3.62 16.35
CA PHE A 195 -15.31 -4.57 15.40
C PHE A 195 -15.32 -5.99 15.99
N LYS A 196 -16.39 -6.73 15.72
CA LYS A 196 -16.49 -8.16 15.99
C LYS A 196 -16.65 -8.90 14.68
N GLU A 197 -15.84 -9.97 14.52
CA GLU A 197 -16.07 -10.92 13.43
C GLU A 197 -17.46 -11.54 13.60
N ASN A 198 -18.34 -11.32 12.64
CA ASN A 198 -19.72 -11.80 12.66
C ASN A 198 -20.13 -12.55 11.38
N ALA A 199 -19.24 -12.64 10.39
CA ALA A 199 -19.56 -13.22 9.09
C ALA A 199 -20.19 -14.61 9.20
N SER A 200 -19.61 -15.49 10.02
CA SER A 200 -20.14 -16.85 10.22
C SER A 200 -21.54 -16.87 10.85
N LYS A 201 -21.84 -15.94 11.77
CA LYS A 201 -23.17 -15.82 12.38
C LYS A 201 -24.17 -15.20 11.40
N ALA A 202 -23.68 -14.31 10.54
CA ALA A 202 -24.47 -13.71 9.48
C ALA A 202 -24.67 -14.67 8.28
N GLY A 203 -24.23 -15.92 8.35
CA GLY A 203 -24.39 -16.90 7.27
C GLY A 203 -23.37 -16.76 6.15
N ILE A 204 -22.37 -15.89 6.29
CA ILE A 204 -21.31 -15.69 5.30
C ILE A 204 -20.17 -16.67 5.59
N HIS A 205 -19.97 -17.62 4.69
CA HIS A 205 -18.95 -18.67 4.80
C HIS A 205 -18.02 -18.66 3.57
N TYR A 206 -17.63 -17.47 3.12
CA TYR A 206 -16.70 -17.34 2.02
C TYR A 206 -15.25 -17.53 2.51
N TYR A 207 -14.58 -18.48 1.90
CA TYR A 207 -13.15 -18.71 2.07
C TYR A 207 -12.47 -18.44 0.74
N GLY A 208 -11.88 -17.26 0.60
CA GLY A 208 -11.03 -16.95 -0.52
C GLY A 208 -9.85 -17.93 -0.53
N GLU A 209 -10.01 -19.05 -1.21
CA GLU A 209 -8.90 -19.98 -1.40
C GLU A 209 -7.90 -19.34 -2.36
N SER A 210 -6.88 -18.69 -1.83
CA SER A 210 -5.64 -18.46 -2.55
C SER A 210 -4.97 -19.83 -2.76
N ASP A 211 -5.65 -20.69 -3.51
CA ASP A 211 -5.26 -22.06 -3.65
C ASP A 211 -3.99 -22.14 -4.49
N LYS A 212 -2.95 -22.70 -3.91
CA LYS A 212 -1.72 -23.13 -4.58
C LYS A 212 -1.95 -24.01 -5.83
N ARG A 213 -3.20 -24.47 -6.05
CA ARG A 213 -3.64 -25.33 -7.16
C ARG A 213 -4.12 -24.57 -8.39
N LEU A 214 -4.34 -23.25 -8.31
CA LEU A 214 -4.91 -22.51 -9.42
C LEU A 214 -3.95 -22.29 -10.59
N LEU A 215 -2.65 -22.18 -10.30
CA LEU A 215 -1.60 -22.17 -11.32
C LEU A 215 -0.40 -23.00 -10.85
N PRO A 216 0.20 -23.88 -11.69
CA PRO A 216 1.44 -24.51 -11.37
C PRO A 216 2.53 -23.48 -11.05
N PRO A 217 3.42 -23.73 -10.08
CA PRO A 217 4.48 -22.79 -9.69
C PRO A 217 5.36 -22.32 -10.85
N ASN A 218 5.49 -23.15 -11.87
CA ASN A 218 6.39 -22.92 -13.01
C ASN A 218 5.79 -22.02 -14.11
N ASP A 219 4.48 -21.73 -14.07
CA ASP A 219 3.80 -20.99 -15.14
C ASP A 219 3.86 -19.48 -14.97
N LEU A 220 4.20 -19.00 -13.78
CA LEU A 220 4.34 -17.58 -13.50
C LEU A 220 5.79 -17.15 -13.43
N LYS A 221 6.17 -16.16 -14.21
CA LYS A 221 7.46 -15.48 -14.09
C LYS A 221 7.49 -14.57 -12.86
N PHE A 222 6.34 -13.99 -12.50
CA PHE A 222 6.17 -13.14 -11.32
C PHE A 222 5.20 -13.79 -10.33
N GLN A 223 5.75 -14.46 -9.31
CA GLN A 223 4.99 -15.30 -8.38
C GLN A 223 4.10 -14.49 -7.42
N THR A 224 4.48 -13.26 -7.09
CA THR A 224 3.77 -12.41 -6.11
C THR A 224 2.33 -12.12 -6.54
N SER A 225 2.05 -12.08 -7.84
CA SER A 225 0.70 -11.86 -8.38
C SER A 225 -0.33 -12.93 -8.00
N ARG A 226 0.10 -14.08 -7.47
CA ARG A 226 -0.83 -15.11 -6.93
C ARG A 226 -1.63 -14.65 -5.75
N HIS A 227 -1.13 -13.64 -5.04
CA HIS A 227 -1.69 -13.18 -3.77
C HIS A 227 -2.53 -11.91 -3.92
N ALA A 228 -2.53 -11.32 -5.12
CA ALA A 228 -3.27 -10.09 -5.42
C ALA A 228 -4.70 -10.35 -5.93
N ILE A 229 -5.34 -11.45 -5.48
CA ILE A 229 -6.60 -11.92 -6.04
C ILE A 229 -7.67 -11.94 -4.94
N GLY A 230 -8.65 -11.08 -5.07
CA GLY A 230 -9.85 -11.09 -4.24
C GLY A 230 -10.45 -9.71 -4.04
N GLY A 231 -11.74 -9.68 -3.92
CA GLY A 231 -12.51 -8.46 -3.68
C GLY A 231 -13.90 -8.78 -3.18
N VAL A 232 -14.60 -7.76 -2.74
CA VAL A 232 -16.01 -7.79 -2.38
C VAL A 232 -16.66 -6.51 -2.90
N SER A 233 -17.87 -6.66 -3.42
CA SER A 233 -18.75 -5.54 -3.78
C SER A 233 -20.06 -5.68 -3.05
N ALA A 234 -20.67 -4.56 -2.69
CA ALA A 234 -22.01 -4.47 -2.16
C ALA A 234 -22.91 -3.75 -3.15
N GLY A 235 -24.16 -4.18 -3.24
CA GLY A 235 -25.20 -3.56 -4.06
C GLY A 235 -26.49 -4.35 -3.97
N ASP A 236 -27.61 -3.67 -4.12
CA ASP A 236 -28.93 -4.27 -4.11
C ASP A 236 -29.20 -4.94 -5.47
N ILE A 237 -29.12 -6.28 -5.49
CA ILE A 237 -29.28 -7.04 -6.75
C ILE A 237 -30.72 -7.45 -7.00
N ASN A 238 -31.55 -7.49 -5.95
CA ASN A 238 -32.92 -7.98 -6.02
C ASN A 238 -33.98 -6.85 -5.89
N GLY A 239 -33.53 -5.59 -5.78
CA GLY A 239 -34.40 -4.42 -5.71
C GLY A 239 -35.16 -4.30 -4.37
N ASP A 240 -34.69 -4.95 -3.30
CA ASP A 240 -35.40 -4.98 -2.01
C ASP A 240 -34.98 -3.84 -1.05
N GLY A 241 -34.03 -2.99 -1.46
CA GLY A 241 -33.51 -1.85 -0.71
C GLY A 241 -32.42 -2.22 0.31
N TRP A 242 -31.89 -3.44 0.26
CA TRP A 242 -30.80 -3.89 1.12
C TRP A 242 -29.61 -4.37 0.29
N ASP A 243 -28.43 -3.93 0.66
CA ASP A 243 -27.21 -4.34 -0.04
C ASP A 243 -26.95 -5.84 0.10
N ASP A 244 -26.72 -6.48 -1.03
CA ASP A 244 -26.24 -7.84 -1.19
C ASP A 244 -24.71 -7.83 -1.38
N LEU A 245 -24.06 -8.97 -1.26
CA LEU A 245 -22.62 -9.08 -1.33
C LEU A 245 -22.16 -10.05 -2.41
N VAL A 246 -21.23 -9.62 -3.26
CA VAL A 246 -20.49 -10.52 -4.15
C VAL A 246 -19.03 -10.57 -3.75
N PHE A 247 -18.59 -11.76 -3.38
CA PHE A 247 -17.19 -12.05 -3.11
C PHE A 247 -16.54 -12.68 -4.33
N CYS A 248 -15.31 -12.26 -4.63
CA CYS A 248 -14.47 -12.90 -5.62
C CYS A 248 -13.07 -13.15 -5.08
N GLY A 249 -12.41 -14.17 -5.60
CA GLY A 249 -11.04 -14.53 -5.23
C GLY A 249 -10.85 -16.04 -5.17
N GLY A 250 -9.59 -16.49 -5.15
CA GLY A 250 -9.26 -17.89 -4.93
C GLY A 250 -9.84 -18.92 -5.89
N GLY A 251 -10.58 -18.52 -6.91
CA GLY A 251 -11.15 -19.42 -7.91
C GLY A 251 -12.66 -19.53 -7.92
N THR A 252 -13.35 -18.77 -7.06
CA THR A 252 -14.82 -18.75 -7.04
C THR A 252 -15.35 -17.33 -6.94
N VAL A 253 -16.56 -17.15 -7.48
CA VAL A 253 -17.41 -15.97 -7.22
C VAL A 253 -18.59 -16.47 -6.42
N GLU A 254 -18.94 -15.77 -5.35
CA GLU A 254 -20.07 -16.13 -4.51
C GLU A 254 -20.95 -14.92 -4.22
N LEU A 255 -22.24 -15.06 -4.56
CA LEU A 255 -23.28 -14.08 -4.26
C LEU A 255 -23.98 -14.48 -2.97
N TYR A 256 -24.16 -13.53 -2.09
CA TYR A 256 -24.91 -13.63 -0.84
C TYR A 256 -26.00 -12.57 -0.78
N VAL A 257 -27.24 -12.99 -0.74
CA VAL A 257 -28.42 -12.12 -0.65
C VAL A 257 -28.75 -11.82 0.80
N ASN A 258 -28.91 -10.54 1.11
CA ASN A 258 -29.30 -10.04 2.42
C ASN A 258 -30.71 -10.50 2.79
N GLN A 259 -30.92 -10.96 4.01
CA GLN A 259 -32.22 -11.45 4.49
C GLN A 259 -32.95 -10.40 5.35
N GLN A 260 -32.46 -9.15 5.39
CA GLN A 260 -33.04 -8.01 6.12
C GLN A 260 -33.10 -8.19 7.65
N ASP A 261 -32.49 -9.25 8.18
CA ASP A 261 -32.43 -9.56 9.61
C ASP A 261 -30.98 -9.57 10.14
N GLY A 262 -30.04 -9.11 9.35
CA GLY A 262 -28.60 -9.14 9.63
C GLY A 262 -27.94 -10.46 9.24
N SER A 263 -28.65 -11.33 8.54
CA SER A 263 -28.10 -12.54 7.96
C SER A 263 -28.08 -12.49 6.43
N PHE A 264 -27.27 -13.36 5.83
CA PHE A 264 -27.12 -13.50 4.40
C PHE A 264 -27.29 -14.95 3.96
N ARG A 265 -27.88 -15.14 2.80
CA ARG A 265 -28.09 -16.44 2.17
C ARG A 265 -27.29 -16.54 0.88
N LYS A 266 -26.49 -17.59 0.76
CA LYS A 266 -25.75 -17.86 -0.50
C LYS A 266 -26.73 -18.17 -1.63
N ALA A 267 -26.65 -17.41 -2.73
CA ALA A 267 -27.57 -17.47 -3.86
C ALA A 267 -26.85 -17.60 -5.24
N THR A 268 -25.56 -17.89 -5.25
CA THR A 268 -24.71 -17.90 -6.46
C THR A 268 -25.32 -18.66 -7.65
N GLN A 269 -25.79 -19.90 -7.42
CA GLN A 269 -26.34 -20.73 -8.50
C GLN A 269 -27.76 -20.30 -8.89
N GLU A 270 -28.55 -19.85 -7.94
CA GLU A 270 -29.91 -19.35 -8.13
C GLU A 270 -29.92 -18.16 -9.10
N TRP A 271 -28.95 -17.28 -8.96
CA TRP A 271 -28.76 -16.10 -9.80
C TRP A 271 -27.96 -16.36 -11.09
N GLY A 272 -27.72 -17.62 -11.47
CA GLY A 272 -27.07 -17.96 -12.73
C GLY A 272 -25.54 -17.76 -12.74
N LEU A 273 -24.93 -17.40 -11.60
CA LEU A 273 -23.48 -17.29 -11.51
C LEU A 273 -22.86 -18.68 -11.45
N GLY A 274 -22.11 -19.03 -12.50
CA GLY A 274 -21.37 -20.28 -12.57
C GLY A 274 -20.02 -20.20 -11.86
N THR A 275 -19.21 -21.25 -11.99
CA THR A 275 -17.83 -21.26 -11.51
C THR A 275 -16.97 -20.35 -12.37
N LEU A 276 -16.52 -19.23 -11.80
CA LEU A 276 -15.60 -18.29 -12.42
C LEU A 276 -14.25 -18.35 -11.71
N ARG A 277 -13.22 -18.78 -12.44
CA ARG A 277 -11.86 -18.86 -11.93
C ARG A 277 -11.12 -17.54 -12.16
N TYR A 278 -10.24 -17.19 -11.24
CA TYR A 278 -9.38 -16.01 -11.32
C TYR A 278 -10.12 -14.67 -11.33
N ALA A 279 -11.35 -14.65 -10.83
CA ALA A 279 -12.04 -13.39 -10.59
C ALA A 279 -11.30 -12.59 -9.51
N THR A 280 -11.06 -11.30 -9.78
CA THR A 280 -10.23 -10.41 -8.96
C THR A 280 -10.98 -9.20 -8.47
N ALA A 281 -11.97 -8.77 -9.21
CA ALA A 281 -12.78 -7.61 -8.89
C ALA A 281 -14.22 -7.84 -9.36
N THR A 282 -15.15 -7.30 -8.62
CA THR A 282 -16.57 -7.28 -8.97
C THR A 282 -17.09 -5.85 -8.86
N LEU A 283 -18.10 -5.51 -9.64
CA LEU A 283 -18.69 -4.17 -9.65
C LEU A 283 -20.18 -4.29 -9.96
N PHE A 284 -21.01 -3.78 -9.04
CA PHE A 284 -22.42 -3.54 -9.28
C PHE A 284 -22.62 -2.14 -9.87
N ALA A 285 -23.37 -2.04 -10.94
CA ALA A 285 -23.78 -0.78 -11.55
C ALA A 285 -24.95 -1.01 -12.51
N ASP A 286 -25.82 -0.04 -12.64
CA ASP A 286 -26.91 -0.03 -13.62
C ASP A 286 -26.35 0.43 -14.98
N PHE A 287 -25.89 -0.53 -15.81
CA PHE A 287 -25.22 -0.25 -17.08
C PHE A 287 -26.17 0.00 -18.24
N ASP A 288 -27.45 -0.31 -18.14
CA ASP A 288 -28.43 -0.05 -19.21
C ASP A 288 -29.53 0.96 -18.80
N ASN A 289 -29.43 1.51 -17.58
CA ASN A 289 -30.33 2.53 -17.02
C ASN A 289 -31.78 2.02 -16.88
N ASP A 290 -31.96 0.74 -16.55
CA ASP A 290 -33.28 0.15 -16.31
C ASP A 290 -33.71 0.18 -14.83
N GLY A 291 -32.80 0.58 -13.94
CA GLY A 291 -33.02 0.75 -12.51
C GLY A 291 -32.55 -0.44 -11.67
N ASP A 292 -32.12 -1.53 -12.29
CA ASP A 292 -31.59 -2.72 -11.61
C ASP A 292 -30.05 -2.71 -11.65
N SER A 293 -29.42 -3.25 -10.59
CA SER A 293 -27.96 -3.36 -10.54
C SER A 293 -27.45 -4.54 -11.35
N ASP A 294 -26.73 -4.28 -12.43
CA ASP A 294 -25.99 -5.28 -13.20
C ASP A 294 -24.68 -5.67 -12.53
N LEU A 295 -24.03 -6.74 -12.99
CA LEU A 295 -22.79 -7.21 -12.43
C LEU A 295 -21.68 -7.32 -13.47
N TYR A 296 -20.57 -6.61 -13.28
CA TYR A 296 -19.34 -6.82 -14.02
C TYR A 296 -18.29 -7.53 -13.17
N ILE A 297 -17.64 -8.55 -13.75
CA ILE A 297 -16.63 -9.37 -13.09
C ILE A 297 -15.31 -9.28 -13.85
N GLY A 298 -14.31 -8.72 -13.21
CA GLY A 298 -12.92 -8.67 -13.68
C GLY A 298 -12.19 -9.97 -13.41
N VAL A 299 -11.42 -10.45 -14.39
CA VAL A 299 -10.69 -11.72 -14.33
C VAL A 299 -9.22 -11.50 -14.62
N PHE A 300 -8.34 -12.06 -13.77
CA PHE A 300 -6.90 -11.84 -13.88
C PHE A 300 -6.26 -12.67 -15.01
N PHE A 301 -6.62 -13.94 -15.13
CA PHE A 301 -6.07 -14.83 -16.15
C PHE A 301 -7.17 -15.37 -17.06
N GLY A 302 -7.98 -14.48 -17.60
CA GLY A 302 -9.06 -14.90 -18.46
C GLY A 302 -9.94 -13.74 -18.88
N ARG A 303 -11.09 -14.08 -19.40
CA ARG A 303 -12.06 -13.17 -19.96
C ARG A 303 -12.91 -12.55 -18.85
N ASN A 304 -13.03 -11.22 -18.85
CA ASN A 304 -14.00 -10.50 -18.03
C ASN A 304 -15.43 -10.86 -18.41
N ARG A 305 -16.38 -10.68 -17.51
CA ARG A 305 -17.78 -11.06 -17.70
C ARG A 305 -18.71 -9.92 -17.34
N LEU A 306 -19.69 -9.67 -18.19
CA LEU A 306 -20.79 -8.75 -17.94
C LEU A 306 -22.09 -9.54 -17.86
N PHE A 307 -22.84 -9.31 -16.80
CA PHE A 307 -24.14 -9.92 -16.56
C PHE A 307 -25.18 -8.83 -16.43
N ARG A 308 -26.24 -8.94 -17.24
CA ARG A 308 -27.44 -8.12 -17.09
C ARG A 308 -28.33 -8.71 -16.03
N ASN A 309 -28.85 -7.88 -15.17
CA ASN A 309 -29.89 -8.24 -14.22
C ASN A 309 -31.26 -8.31 -14.91
N GLU A 310 -32.02 -9.37 -14.70
CA GLU A 310 -33.38 -9.53 -15.22
C GLU A 310 -34.41 -9.54 -14.07
N GLY A 311 -34.01 -9.01 -12.89
CA GLY A 311 -34.82 -8.93 -11.67
C GLY A 311 -34.79 -10.17 -10.81
N ASP A 312 -34.65 -11.36 -11.37
CA ASP A 312 -34.58 -12.64 -10.63
C ASP A 312 -33.39 -13.54 -11.03
N ALA A 313 -32.63 -13.13 -12.02
CA ALA A 313 -31.46 -13.84 -12.50
C ALA A 313 -30.47 -12.91 -13.21
N LEU A 314 -29.19 -13.27 -13.19
CA LEU A 314 -28.13 -12.63 -13.96
C LEU A 314 -27.91 -13.39 -15.27
N VAL A 315 -28.03 -12.68 -16.38
CA VAL A 315 -27.82 -13.23 -17.73
C VAL A 315 -26.52 -12.69 -18.32
N GLU A 316 -25.60 -13.60 -18.69
CA GLU A 316 -24.33 -13.18 -19.28
C GLU A 316 -24.53 -12.60 -20.68
N VAL A 317 -24.10 -11.34 -20.87
CA VAL A 317 -24.20 -10.58 -22.12
C VAL A 317 -22.84 -10.13 -22.66
N THR A 318 -21.77 -10.69 -22.17
CA THR A 318 -20.38 -10.29 -22.46
C THR A 318 -20.06 -10.29 -23.96
N ASP A 319 -20.47 -11.31 -24.71
CA ASP A 319 -20.12 -11.49 -26.12
C ASP A 319 -20.62 -10.34 -27.00
N ASP A 320 -21.77 -9.81 -26.67
CA ASP A 320 -22.43 -8.76 -27.44
C ASP A 320 -22.11 -7.35 -26.93
N SER A 321 -21.44 -7.22 -25.76
CA SER A 321 -21.25 -5.93 -25.10
C SER A 321 -20.08 -5.09 -25.62
N GLY A 322 -19.12 -5.69 -26.30
CA GLY A 322 -17.86 -5.03 -26.65
C GLY A 322 -16.77 -5.16 -25.57
N LEU A 323 -17.08 -5.83 -24.45
CA LEU A 323 -16.18 -6.01 -23.29
C LEU A 323 -15.49 -7.38 -23.25
N ALA A 324 -15.60 -8.18 -24.28
CA ALA A 324 -15.08 -9.55 -24.34
C ALA A 324 -13.56 -9.62 -24.53
N ASN A 325 -12.79 -8.99 -23.66
CA ASN A 325 -11.34 -8.99 -23.72
C ASN A 325 -10.72 -9.84 -22.59
N ASP A 326 -9.67 -10.58 -22.93
CA ASP A 326 -8.82 -11.23 -21.95
C ASP A 326 -7.92 -10.19 -21.30
N ASP A 327 -8.14 -9.90 -20.04
CA ASP A 327 -7.42 -8.85 -19.37
C ASP A 327 -6.88 -9.27 -18.00
N MET A 328 -5.70 -8.75 -17.66
CA MET A 328 -5.12 -8.85 -16.32
C MET A 328 -5.83 -7.89 -15.37
N THR A 329 -7.15 -7.98 -15.28
CA THR A 329 -7.98 -7.07 -14.50
C THR A 329 -7.66 -7.20 -13.02
N SER A 330 -7.43 -6.07 -12.35
CA SER A 330 -7.13 -5.99 -10.93
C SER A 330 -8.14 -5.16 -10.15
N CYS A 331 -8.71 -4.13 -10.75
CA CYS A 331 -9.71 -3.25 -10.14
C CYS A 331 -10.63 -2.65 -11.21
N LEU A 332 -11.78 -2.16 -10.77
CA LEU A 332 -12.87 -1.68 -11.61
C LEU A 332 -13.45 -0.39 -11.04
N CYS A 333 -13.94 0.48 -11.94
CA CYS A 333 -14.69 1.67 -11.56
C CYS A 333 -15.73 1.97 -12.64
N ALA A 334 -16.96 2.28 -12.24
CA ALA A 334 -17.99 2.83 -13.11
C ALA A 334 -18.23 4.30 -12.77
N PHE A 335 -18.33 5.14 -13.80
CA PHE A 335 -18.58 6.57 -13.67
C PHE A 335 -19.00 7.13 -15.04
N ASP A 336 -19.57 8.32 -15.10
CA ASP A 336 -19.89 8.99 -16.36
C ASP A 336 -18.68 9.87 -16.78
N ALA A 337 -17.89 9.38 -17.73
CA ALA A 337 -16.64 10.02 -18.15
C ALA A 337 -16.84 11.18 -19.12
N ASN A 338 -18.01 11.24 -19.79
CA ASN A 338 -18.27 12.19 -20.87
C ASN A 338 -19.50 13.09 -20.65
N GLY A 339 -20.20 12.90 -19.52
CA GLY A 339 -21.37 13.69 -19.15
C GLY A 339 -22.63 13.38 -19.95
N ASP A 340 -22.74 12.16 -20.51
CA ASP A 340 -23.89 11.77 -21.34
C ASP A 340 -25.00 11.06 -20.56
N GLY A 341 -24.80 10.80 -19.26
CA GLY A 341 -25.74 10.15 -18.36
C GLY A 341 -25.74 8.62 -18.45
N LEU A 342 -24.81 8.02 -19.19
CA LEU A 342 -24.57 6.59 -19.23
C LEU A 342 -23.33 6.26 -18.37
N LEU A 343 -23.36 5.12 -17.71
CA LEU A 343 -22.17 4.69 -16.99
C LEU A 343 -21.12 4.13 -17.95
N ASP A 344 -19.91 4.65 -17.81
CA ASP A 344 -18.71 4.19 -18.45
C ASP A 344 -17.94 3.25 -17.53
N LEU A 345 -17.07 2.42 -18.08
CA LEU A 345 -16.31 1.44 -17.32
C LEU A 345 -14.82 1.68 -17.46
N TYR A 346 -14.14 1.92 -16.32
CA TYR A 346 -12.69 1.93 -16.26
C TYR A 346 -12.16 0.63 -15.66
N VAL A 347 -11.25 -0.02 -16.40
CA VAL A 347 -10.65 -1.30 -16.02
C VAL A 347 -9.18 -1.09 -15.72
N GLY A 348 -8.82 -1.16 -14.43
CA GLY A 348 -7.44 -1.17 -13.98
C GLY A 348 -6.79 -2.52 -14.25
N ARG A 349 -5.58 -2.50 -14.81
CA ARG A 349 -4.89 -3.71 -15.26
C ARG A 349 -3.51 -3.83 -14.62
N PHE A 350 -3.14 -5.07 -14.39
CA PHE A 350 -1.84 -5.43 -13.84
C PHE A 350 -0.90 -5.94 -14.93
N LEU A 351 0.20 -6.53 -14.52
CA LEU A 351 1.20 -7.18 -15.36
C LEU A 351 0.74 -8.59 -15.77
N ASP A 352 0.98 -9.00 -17.02
CA ASP A 352 0.85 -10.42 -17.39
C ASP A 352 2.01 -11.23 -16.81
N SER A 353 1.79 -11.69 -15.59
CA SER A 353 2.78 -12.43 -14.79
C SER A 353 3.22 -13.75 -15.39
N ARG A 354 2.52 -14.29 -16.38
CA ARG A 354 2.92 -15.48 -17.15
C ARG A 354 4.07 -15.16 -18.10
N GLN A 355 4.12 -13.92 -18.59
CA GLN A 355 5.03 -13.49 -19.64
C GLN A 355 6.12 -12.56 -19.15
N GLU A 356 5.84 -11.74 -18.14
CA GLU A 356 6.71 -10.66 -17.68
C GLU A 356 6.89 -10.65 -16.16
N VAL A 357 7.86 -9.86 -15.73
CA VAL A 357 8.09 -9.42 -14.35
C VAL A 357 8.18 -7.89 -14.34
N PRO A 358 7.95 -7.21 -13.22
CA PRO A 358 8.24 -5.78 -13.12
C PRO A 358 9.66 -5.50 -13.61
N ARG A 359 9.80 -4.57 -14.56
CA ARG A 359 11.12 -4.27 -15.17
C ARG A 359 12.07 -3.60 -14.19
N MET A 360 11.50 -2.81 -13.30
CA MET A 360 12.15 -2.23 -12.14
C MET A 360 11.33 -2.52 -10.90
N ILE A 361 11.98 -3.01 -9.84
CA ILE A 361 11.30 -3.35 -8.59
C ILE A 361 10.71 -2.12 -7.90
N HIS A 362 11.32 -0.94 -8.04
CA HIS A 362 10.89 0.29 -7.36
C HIS A 362 10.17 1.28 -8.28
N TYR A 363 10.18 1.03 -9.57
CA TYR A 363 9.49 1.89 -10.53
C TYR A 363 9.31 1.16 -11.86
N THR A 364 8.10 0.74 -12.15
CA THR A 364 7.82 0.04 -13.40
C THR A 364 6.62 0.62 -14.14
N ARG A 365 6.70 0.55 -15.48
CA ARG A 365 5.67 1.01 -16.40
C ARG A 365 5.42 -0.03 -17.48
N ASN A 366 5.52 -1.32 -17.12
CA ASN A 366 5.27 -2.42 -18.05
C ASN A 366 4.05 -3.27 -17.69
N GLY A 367 3.12 -2.67 -16.96
CA GLY A 367 1.76 -3.19 -16.84
C GLY A 367 1.05 -3.20 -18.18
N LYS A 368 -0.03 -3.91 -18.26
CA LYS A 368 -0.94 -3.78 -19.41
C LYS A 368 -1.62 -2.40 -19.33
N PRO A 369 -1.74 -1.65 -20.46
CA PRO A 369 -2.43 -0.37 -20.44
C PRO A 369 -3.86 -0.54 -19.91
N ASN A 370 -4.28 0.31 -18.97
CA ASN A 370 -5.65 0.35 -18.48
C ASN A 370 -6.65 0.61 -19.60
N ARG A 371 -7.91 0.35 -19.36
CA ARG A 371 -8.94 0.54 -20.37
C ARG A 371 -10.06 1.45 -19.87
N LEU A 372 -10.53 2.30 -20.78
CA LEU A 372 -11.74 3.08 -20.62
C LEU A 372 -12.72 2.69 -21.74
N TYR A 373 -13.88 2.24 -21.34
CA TYR A 373 -14.96 1.87 -22.22
C TYR A 373 -16.12 2.83 -22.04
N LEU A 374 -16.53 3.55 -23.10
CA LEU A 374 -17.74 4.37 -23.06
C LEU A 374 -18.99 3.52 -23.22
N GLY A 375 -19.93 3.70 -22.32
CA GLY A 375 -21.29 3.20 -22.41
C GLY A 375 -22.00 3.78 -23.65
N GLN A 376 -22.76 2.94 -24.34
CA GLN A 376 -23.55 3.32 -25.52
C GLN A 376 -25.04 3.02 -25.33
N GLY A 377 -25.42 2.71 -24.09
CA GLY A 377 -26.72 2.22 -23.71
C GLY A 377 -26.95 0.76 -24.14
N GLY A 378 -27.94 0.09 -23.50
CA GLY A 378 -28.33 -1.27 -23.80
C GLY A 378 -27.20 -2.28 -23.69
N MET A 379 -26.37 -2.17 -22.65
CA MET A 379 -25.23 -3.07 -22.36
C MET A 379 -24.14 -3.08 -23.44
N LYS A 380 -23.99 -2.00 -24.22
CA LYS A 380 -22.96 -1.86 -25.25
C LYS A 380 -21.89 -0.88 -24.83
N PHE A 381 -20.65 -1.18 -25.19
CA PHE A 381 -19.48 -0.38 -24.82
C PHE A 381 -18.50 -0.22 -25.98
N ARG A 382 -17.82 0.91 -26.01
CA ARG A 382 -16.78 1.22 -27.00
C ARG A 382 -15.46 1.55 -26.30
N ASP A 383 -14.41 0.81 -26.62
CA ASP A 383 -13.06 1.07 -26.13
C ASP A 383 -12.51 2.41 -26.67
N ILE A 384 -12.23 3.34 -25.77
CA ILE A 384 -11.62 4.64 -26.06
C ILE A 384 -10.29 4.84 -25.33
N SER A 385 -9.75 3.82 -24.71
CA SER A 385 -8.60 3.89 -23.80
C SER A 385 -7.46 4.75 -24.33
N LYS A 386 -7.01 4.45 -25.55
CA LYS A 386 -5.89 5.14 -26.17
C LYS A 386 -6.24 6.56 -26.64
N GLU A 387 -7.42 6.73 -27.20
CA GLU A 387 -7.86 8.03 -27.72
C GLU A 387 -8.22 9.01 -26.61
N SER A 388 -8.59 8.50 -25.43
CA SER A 388 -8.91 9.30 -24.24
C SER A 388 -7.67 9.79 -23.49
N GLY A 389 -6.52 9.11 -23.65
CA GLY A 389 -5.33 9.34 -22.81
C GLY A 389 -5.42 8.70 -21.43
N ALA A 390 -6.39 7.79 -21.22
CA ALA A 390 -6.59 7.10 -19.92
C ALA A 390 -5.90 5.72 -19.87
N ASP A 391 -5.06 5.37 -20.85
CA ASP A 391 -4.40 4.07 -21.00
C ASP A 391 -3.10 3.95 -20.18
N ASP A 392 -3.14 4.33 -18.89
CA ASP A 392 -1.98 4.20 -18.00
C ASP A 392 -1.43 2.77 -17.99
N SER A 393 -0.10 2.64 -18.00
CA SER A 393 0.63 1.36 -18.02
C SER A 393 1.35 1.06 -16.70
N GLY A 394 0.89 1.64 -15.59
CA GLY A 394 1.27 1.22 -14.24
C GLY A 394 0.75 -0.18 -13.91
N LEU A 395 1.06 -0.68 -12.73
CA LEU A 395 0.47 -1.88 -12.18
C LEU A 395 -0.69 -1.45 -11.29
N THR A 396 -1.82 -1.10 -11.90
CA THR A 396 -2.94 -0.49 -11.19
C THR A 396 -3.63 -1.51 -10.29
N LEU A 397 -3.76 -1.22 -9.00
CA LEU A 397 -4.46 -2.04 -8.02
C LEU A 397 -5.66 -1.35 -7.38
N GLY A 398 -5.72 -0.01 -7.44
CA GLY A 398 -6.83 0.76 -6.90
C GLY A 398 -7.20 1.94 -7.80
N ILE A 399 -8.49 2.25 -7.84
CA ILE A 399 -9.07 3.37 -8.59
C ILE A 399 -10.03 4.10 -7.66
N ALA A 400 -9.98 5.44 -7.70
CA ALA A 400 -11.02 6.28 -7.14
C ALA A 400 -11.48 7.29 -8.20
N ALA A 401 -12.79 7.46 -8.35
CA ALA A 401 -13.40 8.46 -9.22
C ALA A 401 -14.03 9.57 -8.37
N GLY A 402 -13.95 10.81 -8.85
CA GLY A 402 -14.58 11.97 -8.23
C GLY A 402 -14.12 13.28 -8.86
N ASP A 403 -14.95 14.31 -8.79
CA ASP A 403 -14.67 15.66 -9.25
C ASP A 403 -13.83 16.41 -8.19
N TYR A 404 -12.47 16.30 -8.28
CA TYR A 404 -11.59 16.87 -7.25
C TYR A 404 -11.41 18.39 -7.40
N ASP A 405 -11.57 18.96 -8.60
CA ASP A 405 -11.35 20.40 -8.85
C ASP A 405 -12.66 21.18 -9.09
N LYS A 406 -13.81 20.50 -8.97
CA LYS A 406 -15.16 21.07 -9.03
C LYS A 406 -15.48 21.71 -10.38
N ASP A 407 -14.94 21.12 -11.44
CA ASP A 407 -15.25 21.58 -12.80
C ASP A 407 -16.50 20.89 -13.40
N GLY A 408 -17.06 19.90 -12.71
CA GLY A 408 -18.28 19.17 -13.05
C GLY A 408 -17.99 17.84 -13.77
N ASP A 409 -16.75 17.54 -14.09
CA ASP A 409 -16.33 16.29 -14.73
C ASP A 409 -15.69 15.35 -13.68
N GLN A 410 -15.96 14.06 -13.75
CA GLN A 410 -15.33 13.11 -12.82
C GLN A 410 -13.92 12.75 -13.27
N ASP A 411 -12.98 12.85 -12.33
CA ASP A 411 -11.56 12.53 -12.47
C ASP A 411 -11.25 11.13 -11.93
N LEU A 412 -10.07 10.60 -12.26
CA LEU A 412 -9.62 9.29 -11.80
C LEU A 412 -8.28 9.38 -11.07
N TYR A 413 -8.19 8.84 -9.86
CA TYR A 413 -6.93 8.57 -9.21
C TYR A 413 -6.59 7.08 -9.28
N LEU A 414 -5.38 6.76 -9.76
CA LEU A 414 -4.89 5.41 -9.95
C LEU A 414 -3.77 5.10 -8.97
N ALA A 415 -4.00 4.13 -8.09
CA ALA A 415 -2.98 3.60 -7.19
C ALA A 415 -2.23 2.47 -7.89
N ASN A 416 -0.95 2.68 -8.15
CA ASN A 416 -0.09 1.75 -8.88
C ASN A 416 0.93 1.08 -7.94
N ASP A 417 0.99 -0.24 -8.00
CA ASP A 417 2.04 -1.02 -7.35
C ASP A 417 3.37 -0.89 -8.12
N PHE A 418 4.49 -0.90 -7.43
CA PHE A 418 5.83 -0.75 -8.01
C PHE A 418 6.01 0.48 -8.92
N GLY A 419 5.40 1.61 -8.58
CA GLY A 419 5.53 2.77 -9.44
C GLY A 419 4.89 4.05 -8.91
N ARG A 420 4.68 4.97 -9.84
CA ARG A 420 4.00 6.22 -9.54
C ARG A 420 2.50 6.08 -9.65
N ASN A 421 1.80 6.69 -8.71
CA ASN A 421 0.37 6.91 -8.81
C ASN A 421 0.07 8.01 -9.84
N VAL A 422 -1.14 8.01 -10.36
CA VAL A 422 -1.57 8.91 -11.44
C VAL A 422 -2.86 9.59 -11.03
N LEU A 423 -2.98 10.90 -11.28
CA LEU A 423 -4.25 11.62 -11.24
C LEU A 423 -4.59 12.03 -12.67
N LEU A 424 -5.56 11.35 -13.24
CA LEU A 424 -6.11 11.65 -14.56
C LEU A 424 -7.22 12.67 -14.41
N ARG A 425 -6.92 13.94 -14.74
CA ARG A 425 -7.95 14.97 -14.82
C ARG A 425 -8.75 14.81 -16.09
N ASN A 426 -10.05 14.73 -15.96
CA ASN A 426 -10.99 14.81 -17.07
C ASN A 426 -10.94 16.23 -17.68
N GLN A 427 -11.02 16.32 -18.98
CA GLN A 427 -11.04 17.59 -19.72
C GLN A 427 -12.38 17.81 -20.40
N GLY A 428 -13.40 17.06 -20.00
CA GLY A 428 -14.66 16.92 -20.68
C GLY A 428 -14.58 15.97 -21.89
N ASN A 429 -15.71 15.44 -22.29
CA ASN A 429 -15.83 14.55 -23.46
C ASN A 429 -14.98 13.28 -23.40
N GLY A 430 -14.70 12.75 -22.21
CA GLY A 430 -13.93 11.53 -22.02
C GLY A 430 -12.44 11.65 -22.40
N LYS A 431 -11.86 12.84 -22.30
CA LYS A 431 -10.41 13.07 -22.47
C LYS A 431 -9.75 13.28 -21.14
N PHE A 432 -8.59 12.67 -20.94
CA PHE A 432 -7.87 12.67 -19.67
C PHE A 432 -6.42 13.13 -19.84
N MET A 433 -5.91 13.79 -18.80
CA MET A 433 -4.52 14.23 -18.73
C MET A 433 -3.95 13.93 -17.35
N ASP A 434 -2.78 13.29 -17.28
CA ASP A 434 -2.06 13.08 -16.03
C ASP A 434 -1.57 14.41 -15.44
N VAL A 435 -2.10 14.78 -14.29
CA VAL A 435 -1.79 16.00 -13.55
C VAL A 435 -1.17 15.75 -12.17
N ALA A 436 -0.81 14.50 -11.85
CA ALA A 436 -0.34 14.14 -10.52
C ALA A 436 0.84 14.99 -10.04
N LYS A 437 1.79 15.31 -10.91
CA LYS A 437 2.93 16.17 -10.58
C LYS A 437 2.51 17.61 -10.28
N GLN A 438 1.61 18.17 -11.07
CA GLN A 438 1.15 19.56 -10.98
C GLN A 438 0.29 19.78 -9.72
N THR A 439 -0.50 18.79 -9.36
CA THR A 439 -1.42 18.84 -8.22
C THR A 439 -0.76 18.49 -6.89
N GLY A 440 0.45 17.89 -6.91
CA GLY A 440 1.11 17.42 -5.70
C GLY A 440 0.65 16.03 -5.23
N THR A 441 -0.11 15.31 -6.07
CA THR A 441 -0.60 13.95 -5.76
C THR A 441 0.34 12.85 -6.25
N LEU A 442 1.48 13.21 -6.85
CA LEU A 442 2.48 12.27 -7.33
C LEU A 442 3.10 11.52 -6.14
N ALA A 443 2.52 10.40 -5.79
CA ALA A 443 3.12 9.44 -4.87
C ALA A 443 3.84 8.34 -5.66
N ILE A 444 5.04 7.98 -5.23
CA ILE A 444 5.72 6.77 -5.67
C ILE A 444 5.62 5.81 -4.51
N SER A 445 4.82 4.80 -4.66
CA SER A 445 4.48 3.90 -3.56
C SER A 445 4.12 2.52 -4.10
N GLY A 446 4.06 1.51 -3.23
CA GLY A 446 3.31 0.30 -3.53
C GLY A 446 1.83 0.58 -3.32
N GLY A 447 1.21 1.38 -4.21
CA GLY A 447 -0.19 1.77 -4.10
C GLY A 447 -1.12 0.59 -4.27
N MET A 448 -1.98 0.33 -3.25
CA MET A 448 -2.85 -0.84 -3.21
C MET A 448 -4.32 -0.48 -3.42
N SER A 449 -4.79 0.60 -2.82
CA SER A 449 -6.13 1.15 -3.05
C SER A 449 -6.12 2.66 -2.95
N ALA A 450 -7.14 3.29 -3.50
CA ALA A 450 -7.41 4.72 -3.38
C ALA A 450 -8.86 4.96 -3.03
N ALA A 451 -9.12 6.02 -2.27
CA ALA A 451 -10.46 6.50 -1.95
C ALA A 451 -10.48 8.03 -1.98
N MET A 452 -11.57 8.62 -2.47
CA MET A 452 -11.86 10.05 -2.38
C MET A 452 -12.96 10.28 -1.34
N GLY A 453 -12.83 11.35 -0.56
CA GLY A 453 -13.82 11.74 0.44
C GLY A 453 -13.43 13.06 1.10
N ASP A 454 -14.40 13.84 1.51
CA ASP A 454 -14.22 15.11 2.24
C ASP A 454 -14.09 14.80 3.74
N TYR A 455 -12.85 14.49 4.20
CA TYR A 455 -12.66 14.06 5.58
C TYR A 455 -12.64 15.22 6.60
N ASP A 456 -12.43 16.45 6.14
CA ASP A 456 -12.40 17.62 7.02
C ASP A 456 -13.58 18.58 6.81
N ASN A 457 -14.60 18.13 6.06
CA ASN A 457 -15.86 18.82 5.80
C ASN A 457 -15.66 20.24 5.23
N ASP A 458 -14.59 20.45 4.42
CA ASP A 458 -14.34 21.72 3.76
C ASP A 458 -14.98 21.81 2.37
N GLY A 459 -15.67 20.75 1.96
CA GLY A 459 -16.40 20.62 0.71
C GLY A 459 -15.52 20.19 -0.47
N ASN A 460 -14.22 19.91 -0.28
CA ASN A 460 -13.33 19.41 -1.31
C ASN A 460 -13.09 17.91 -1.13
N LEU A 461 -13.00 17.15 -2.23
CA LEU A 461 -12.66 15.74 -2.15
C LEU A 461 -11.16 15.58 -1.89
N ASP A 462 -10.83 14.96 -0.77
CA ASP A 462 -9.49 14.56 -0.38
C ASP A 462 -9.16 13.14 -0.89
N LEU A 463 -7.90 12.76 -0.84
CA LEU A 463 -7.44 11.45 -1.28
C LEU A 463 -6.80 10.67 -0.13
N TYR A 464 -7.21 9.43 0.05
CA TYR A 464 -6.48 8.47 0.84
C TYR A 464 -5.99 7.32 -0.04
N VAL A 465 -4.69 7.00 0.08
CA VAL A 465 -4.05 5.92 -0.67
C VAL A 465 -3.43 4.94 0.30
N SER A 466 -3.92 3.73 0.31
CA SER A 466 -3.26 2.65 1.05
C SER A 466 -2.03 2.17 0.30
N SER A 467 -0.99 1.86 1.05
CA SER A 467 0.31 1.52 0.49
C SER A 467 1.12 0.65 1.43
N ILE A 468 2.27 0.22 0.96
CA ILE A 468 3.23 -0.54 1.75
C ILE A 468 4.16 0.43 2.47
N ARG A 469 4.35 0.21 3.79
CA ARG A 469 5.47 0.77 4.53
C ARG A 469 6.35 -0.36 5.04
N SER A 470 7.49 -0.49 4.45
CA SER A 470 8.49 -1.47 4.82
C SER A 470 9.80 -0.77 5.19
N ASN A 471 10.78 -1.52 5.66
CA ASN A 471 12.07 -0.96 6.04
C ASN A 471 12.80 -0.49 4.78
N GLN A 472 12.62 0.78 4.45
CA GLN A 472 13.02 1.42 3.18
C GLN A 472 14.46 1.18 2.79
N ARG A 473 15.36 0.97 3.77
CA ARG A 473 16.80 0.84 3.49
C ARG A 473 17.25 -0.57 3.15
N TRP A 474 16.53 -1.60 3.55
CA TRP A 474 16.89 -2.97 3.19
C TRP A 474 16.81 -3.21 1.68
N PHE A 475 15.75 -2.70 1.06
CA PHE A 475 15.57 -2.81 -0.39
C PHE A 475 16.42 -1.79 -1.18
N SER A 476 16.64 -0.59 -0.66
CA SER A 476 17.39 0.45 -1.38
C SER A 476 18.91 0.26 -1.34
N GLN A 477 19.45 -0.48 -0.38
CA GLN A 477 20.88 -0.69 -0.24
C GLN A 477 21.41 -1.87 -1.09
N ASP A 478 20.61 -2.90 -1.31
CA ASP A 478 20.95 -3.98 -2.24
C ASP A 478 20.83 -3.55 -3.72
N LEU A 479 20.02 -2.57 -4.01
CA LEU A 479 20.00 -1.90 -5.30
C LEU A 479 21.11 -0.85 -5.35
N ASN A 480 22.35 -1.32 -5.44
CA ASN A 480 23.45 -0.52 -5.91
C ASN A 480 23.03 0.13 -7.24
N VAL A 481 22.62 1.41 -7.20
CA VAL A 481 22.18 2.17 -8.40
C VAL A 481 23.20 2.03 -9.53
N ARG A 482 24.50 1.90 -9.21
CA ARG A 482 25.55 1.54 -10.18
C ARG A 482 25.35 0.15 -10.78
N GLY A 483 25.06 -0.87 -9.96
CA GLY A 483 24.78 -2.22 -10.44
C GLY A 483 23.53 -2.25 -11.28
N TYR A 484 22.54 -1.46 -10.91
CA TYR A 484 21.29 -1.33 -11.63
C TYR A 484 21.48 -0.62 -12.99
N ILE A 485 22.17 0.52 -13.03
CA ILE A 485 22.57 1.21 -14.29
C ILE A 485 23.43 0.30 -15.15
N MET A 486 24.38 -0.45 -14.57
CA MET A 486 25.19 -1.41 -15.31
C MET A 486 24.35 -2.57 -15.85
N HIS A 487 23.35 -3.03 -15.11
CA HIS A 487 22.40 -4.03 -15.59
C HIS A 487 21.54 -3.50 -16.74
N ILE A 488 21.05 -2.25 -16.66
CA ILE A 488 20.37 -1.55 -17.75
C ILE A 488 21.26 -1.46 -19.00
N VAL A 489 22.50 -1.04 -18.81
CA VAL A 489 23.46 -0.85 -19.92
C VAL A 489 23.83 -2.16 -20.58
N GLN A 490 23.91 -3.27 -19.81
CA GLN A 490 24.32 -4.59 -20.30
C GLN A 490 23.15 -5.47 -20.77
N SER A 491 21.89 -5.12 -20.41
CA SER A 491 20.75 -5.97 -20.73
C SER A 491 20.33 -5.89 -22.20
N LYS A 492 19.89 -7.03 -22.74
CA LYS A 492 19.26 -7.10 -24.08
C LYS A 492 17.91 -6.33 -24.15
N ARG A 493 17.39 -5.84 -23.02
CA ARG A 493 16.12 -5.09 -22.87
C ARG A 493 16.32 -3.57 -22.81
N ARG A 494 17.42 -3.09 -23.33
CA ARG A 494 17.88 -1.69 -23.24
C ARG A 494 16.82 -0.63 -23.60
N ALA A 495 16.01 -0.86 -24.64
CA ALA A 495 15.00 0.10 -25.09
C ALA A 495 13.86 0.27 -24.05
N ALA A 496 13.33 -0.84 -23.53
CA ALA A 496 12.21 -0.82 -22.59
C ALA A 496 12.58 -0.23 -21.21
N LEU A 497 13.83 -0.43 -20.79
CA LEU A 497 14.37 0.19 -19.57
C LEU A 497 14.63 1.69 -19.78
N GLN A 498 14.96 2.10 -21.00
CA GLN A 498 15.13 3.50 -21.37
C GLN A 498 13.82 4.29 -21.28
N GLU A 499 12.70 3.72 -21.73
CA GLU A 499 11.37 4.32 -21.60
C GLU A 499 10.99 4.54 -20.12
N THR A 500 11.16 3.51 -19.28
CA THR A 500 10.91 3.61 -17.83
C THR A 500 11.78 4.68 -17.18
N PHE A 501 13.04 4.79 -17.59
CA PHE A 501 13.96 5.79 -17.06
C PHE A 501 13.61 7.21 -17.52
N LEU A 502 13.15 7.38 -18.75
CA LEU A 502 12.70 8.68 -19.26
C LEU A 502 11.43 9.15 -18.54
N ASP A 503 10.46 8.26 -18.33
CA ASP A 503 9.25 8.53 -17.56
C ASP A 503 9.60 8.93 -16.11
N LEU A 504 10.54 8.22 -15.49
CA LEU A 504 11.04 8.54 -14.16
C LEU A 504 11.68 9.95 -14.09
N GLN A 505 12.51 10.29 -15.07
CA GLN A 505 13.14 11.61 -15.14
C GLN A 505 12.13 12.73 -15.40
N GLU A 506 11.16 12.50 -16.26
CA GLU A 506 10.11 13.47 -16.58
C GLU A 506 9.32 13.86 -15.32
N HIS A 507 8.95 12.87 -14.50
CA HIS A 507 8.09 13.06 -13.34
C HIS A 507 8.85 13.49 -12.08
N LEU A 508 10.05 12.96 -11.86
CA LEU A 508 10.84 13.24 -10.64
C LEU A 508 11.97 14.25 -10.87
N GLY A 509 12.37 14.51 -12.11
CA GLY A 509 13.53 15.38 -12.38
C GLY A 509 14.78 14.85 -11.68
N ASP A 510 15.48 15.71 -10.94
CA ASP A 510 16.72 15.36 -10.21
C ASP A 510 16.47 14.45 -9.00
N ASP A 511 15.22 14.34 -8.52
CA ASP A 511 14.84 13.49 -7.38
C ASP A 511 14.67 12.01 -7.73
N TRP A 512 14.88 11.63 -8.98
CA TRP A 512 14.71 10.23 -9.42
C TRP A 512 15.55 9.23 -8.62
N ALA A 513 16.69 9.65 -8.07
CA ALA A 513 17.53 8.79 -7.24
C ALA A 513 16.89 8.41 -5.89
N GLN A 514 15.86 9.15 -5.47
CA GLN A 514 15.15 8.91 -4.21
C GLN A 514 13.95 7.95 -4.37
N VAL A 515 13.72 7.42 -5.57
CA VAL A 515 12.56 6.56 -5.86
C VAL A 515 12.40 5.41 -4.88
N GLY A 516 13.48 4.72 -4.56
CA GLY A 516 13.44 3.59 -3.62
C GLY A 516 13.18 4.01 -2.17
N GLN A 517 13.40 5.27 -1.81
CA GLN A 517 13.04 5.81 -0.48
C GLN A 517 11.57 6.20 -0.42
N ARG A 518 10.99 6.63 -1.54
CA ARG A 518 9.60 7.09 -1.65
C ARG A 518 8.63 5.91 -1.78
N GLU A 519 9.01 4.85 -2.49
CA GLU A 519 8.15 3.70 -2.79
C GLU A 519 7.55 3.04 -1.54
N LEU A 520 8.32 2.94 -0.48
CA LEU A 520 7.89 2.27 0.75
C LEU A 520 7.56 3.28 1.87
N ALA A 521 7.13 4.48 1.51
CA ALA A 521 6.84 5.53 2.47
C ALA A 521 5.59 5.25 3.34
N GLY A 522 4.69 4.38 2.90
CA GLY A 522 3.44 4.04 3.58
C GLY A 522 2.24 4.78 3.00
N ASN A 523 1.14 4.75 3.73
CA ASN A 523 -0.11 5.35 3.28
C ASN A 523 -0.01 6.86 3.10
N TYR A 524 -0.82 7.40 2.20
CA TYR A 524 -0.92 8.85 1.96
C TYR A 524 -2.32 9.34 2.29
N LEU A 525 -2.41 10.42 3.08
CA LEU A 525 -3.59 11.27 3.20
C LEU A 525 -3.24 12.61 2.56
N LEU A 526 -3.84 12.89 1.43
CA LEU A 526 -3.60 14.07 0.62
C LEU A 526 -4.81 14.98 0.72
N ARG A 527 -4.66 16.09 1.46
CA ARG A 527 -5.71 17.08 1.64
C ARG A 527 -5.81 17.96 0.40
N ASN A 528 -7.00 18.10 -0.15
CA ASN A 528 -7.29 19.02 -1.23
C ASN A 528 -7.35 20.47 -0.70
N LEU A 529 -6.64 21.37 -1.32
CA LEU A 529 -6.56 22.78 -0.91
C LEU A 529 -7.61 23.68 -1.61
N GLY A 530 -8.53 23.09 -2.40
CA GLY A 530 -9.58 23.81 -3.13
C GLY A 530 -9.09 24.67 -4.30
N ASN A 531 -7.82 24.50 -4.71
CA ASN A 531 -7.20 25.27 -5.79
C ASN A 531 -6.51 24.37 -6.83
N GLY A 532 -6.99 23.13 -6.97
CA GLY A 532 -6.42 22.11 -7.83
C GLY A 532 -5.08 21.53 -7.34
N ARG A 533 -4.75 21.71 -6.05
CA ARG A 533 -3.54 21.18 -5.42
C ARG A 533 -3.86 20.45 -4.13
N PHE A 534 -2.99 19.52 -3.79
CA PHE A 534 -3.06 18.73 -2.57
C PHE A 534 -1.83 18.92 -1.68
N ALA A 535 -2.04 18.76 -0.38
CA ALA A 535 -0.99 18.75 0.62
C ALA A 535 -0.94 17.40 1.34
N ASP A 536 0.24 16.81 1.47
CA ASP A 536 0.43 15.55 2.23
C ASP A 536 0.28 15.82 3.74
N GLN A 537 -0.78 15.27 4.34
CA GLN A 537 -1.08 15.34 5.76
C GLN A 537 -0.76 14.05 6.51
N SER A 538 -0.23 13.04 5.85
CA SER A 538 -0.10 11.67 6.38
C SER A 538 0.70 11.56 7.68
N GLU A 539 1.79 12.34 7.82
CA GLU A 539 2.60 12.34 9.05
C GLU A 539 1.89 13.08 10.19
N VAL A 540 1.31 14.25 9.88
CA VAL A 540 0.67 15.12 10.89
C VAL A 540 -0.60 14.48 11.44
N SER A 541 -1.40 13.85 10.58
CA SER A 541 -2.62 13.14 10.96
C SER A 541 -2.35 11.78 11.62
N GLY A 542 -1.11 11.27 11.54
CA GLY A 542 -0.77 9.94 12.03
C GLY A 542 -1.28 8.80 11.15
N THR A 543 -1.70 9.08 9.92
CA THR A 543 -2.24 8.08 8.98
C THR A 543 -1.15 7.37 8.18
N ARG A 544 0.10 7.81 8.24
CA ARG A 544 1.24 7.13 7.63
C ARG A 544 1.67 5.92 8.46
N LEU A 545 0.88 4.87 8.38
CA LEU A 545 1.02 3.67 9.18
C LEU A 545 2.10 2.72 8.65
N ASN A 546 2.67 1.90 9.56
CA ASN A 546 3.57 0.80 9.19
C ASN A 546 2.74 -0.43 8.86
N GLY A 547 3.10 -1.12 7.78
CA GLY A 547 2.46 -2.37 7.38
C GLY A 547 2.18 -2.42 5.88
N TRP A 548 1.44 -3.44 5.51
CA TRP A 548 0.99 -3.68 4.14
C TRP A 548 -0.52 -3.49 4.12
N TYR A 549 -0.96 -2.33 3.65
CA TYR A 549 -2.37 -1.96 3.63
C TYR A 549 -2.92 -2.16 2.22
N TRP A 550 -3.94 -3.01 2.10
CA TRP A 550 -4.51 -3.44 0.82
C TRP A 550 -5.74 -2.63 0.43
N GLY A 551 -6.82 -2.79 1.15
CA GLY A 551 -8.07 -2.07 0.91
C GLY A 551 -8.23 -0.92 1.89
N SER A 552 -8.81 0.19 1.43
CA SER A 552 -9.12 1.34 2.29
C SER A 552 -10.33 2.10 1.77
N GLY A 553 -10.98 2.84 2.65
CA GLY A 553 -12.10 3.69 2.33
C GLY A 553 -12.32 4.75 3.40
N PHE A 554 -13.05 5.79 3.02
CA PHE A 554 -13.65 6.75 3.92
C PHE A 554 -15.06 6.29 4.28
N LEU A 555 -15.42 6.37 5.54
CA LEU A 555 -16.76 6.09 6.04
C LEU A 555 -16.94 6.76 7.40
N ASP A 556 -18.14 7.17 7.71
CA ASP A 556 -18.51 7.67 9.03
C ASP A 556 -18.87 6.47 9.92
N LEU A 557 -17.89 5.97 10.70
CA LEU A 557 -18.02 4.75 11.49
C LEU A 557 -18.89 4.92 12.72
N ASP A 558 -19.02 6.13 13.22
CA ASP A 558 -19.70 6.43 14.48
C ASP A 558 -20.89 7.39 14.33
N ASN A 559 -21.22 7.73 13.10
CA ASN A 559 -22.31 8.64 12.74
C ASN A 559 -22.16 10.03 13.38
N ASP A 560 -20.92 10.54 13.45
CA ASP A 560 -20.66 11.89 13.97
C ASP A 560 -20.63 12.96 12.86
N GLY A 561 -20.77 12.56 11.61
CA GLY A 561 -20.79 13.42 10.43
C GLY A 561 -19.39 13.73 9.87
N TRP A 562 -18.33 13.12 10.41
CA TRP A 562 -16.98 13.20 9.89
C TRP A 562 -16.56 11.85 9.30
N LEU A 563 -15.85 11.89 8.19
CA LEU A 563 -15.38 10.67 7.59
C LEU A 563 -14.14 10.12 8.32
N ASP A 564 -14.26 8.88 8.77
CA ASP A 564 -13.16 8.08 9.28
C ASP A 564 -12.43 7.36 8.14
N ILE A 565 -11.22 6.89 8.43
CA ILE A 565 -10.44 6.08 7.50
C ILE A 565 -10.37 4.65 8.02
N TYR A 566 -10.93 3.72 7.26
CA TYR A 566 -10.75 2.29 7.46
C TYR A 566 -9.74 1.74 6.47
N ALA A 567 -8.71 1.03 6.95
CA ALA A 567 -7.69 0.44 6.10
C ALA A 567 -7.31 -0.96 6.59
N VAL A 568 -7.38 -1.94 5.69
CA VAL A 568 -7.09 -3.35 5.98
C VAL A 568 -5.60 -3.61 5.86
N ASN A 569 -4.98 -4.06 6.97
CA ASN A 569 -3.57 -4.41 7.02
C ASN A 569 -3.39 -5.92 7.12
N GLY A 570 -2.49 -6.48 6.35
CA GLY A 570 -2.09 -7.87 6.45
C GLY A 570 -1.37 -8.36 5.20
N TRP A 571 -0.45 -9.28 5.40
CA TRP A 571 0.15 -10.12 4.37
C TRP A 571 -0.01 -11.56 4.82
N ILE A 572 0.31 -12.51 3.93
CA ILE A 572 0.33 -13.92 4.31
C ILE A 572 1.36 -14.07 5.43
N SER A 573 0.87 -14.00 6.67
CA SER A 573 1.70 -14.26 7.83
C SER A 573 1.79 -15.77 8.01
N GLY A 574 2.87 -16.38 7.54
CA GLY A 574 3.27 -17.67 8.04
C GLY A 574 3.51 -17.60 9.55
N LYS A 575 3.58 -18.76 10.21
CA LYS A 575 3.88 -18.82 11.64
C LYS A 575 5.32 -18.37 11.99
N ARG A 576 6.10 -17.88 11.03
CA ARG A 576 7.51 -17.50 11.18
C ARG A 576 7.75 -16.11 10.59
N LEU A 577 8.50 -15.29 11.33
CA LEU A 577 8.95 -13.94 10.94
C LEU A 577 9.80 -13.87 9.65
N HIS A 578 10.11 -15.00 9.03
CA HIS A 578 10.89 -15.12 7.80
C HIS A 578 10.04 -15.31 6.55
N ASP A 579 8.73 -15.22 6.67
CA ASP A 579 7.80 -15.41 5.54
C ASP A 579 7.53 -14.10 4.76
N LEU A 580 8.34 -13.09 5.02
CA LEU A 580 8.39 -11.80 4.30
C LEU A 580 9.73 -11.62 3.64
#